data_299c2a213490addb0144a4e61ea1e78a
#
_entry.id   299c2a213490addb0144a4e61ea1e78a
#
_cell.length_a   1.000
_cell.length_b   1.000
_cell.length_c   1.000
_cell.angle_alpha   90.00
_cell.angle_beta   90.00
_cell.angle_gamma   90.00
#
_symmetry.space_group_name_H-M   'P 1'
#
loop_
_entity.id
_entity.type
_entity.pdbx_description
1 polymer ?
#
loop_
_entity_poly.entity_id
_entity_poly.type
_entity_poly.pdbx_seq_one_letter_code
_entity_poly.pdbx_strand_id
1 'polypeptide(L)'
;MARKFFGTDGIRGSANTYPMTSEVALRVGMAAGKLFTKGSYRHRVVIGKDTRLSGYMIESALVSGFTAVGMDVFQLGPMPTPAVAMLTRSLRADLGVMISASHNPFVDNGIKLFGPDGYKLSDEKEEEIEQLMEGDSSELLAASETIGRATRIDSARERYIEFAKRTLPKNIRFDGIRAVIDCANGAGYKVAPEALWELGAEVIKIGVDPNGLNINKDCGSTAPDDLIRKVNEVRADIGIALDGDADRVVIVDEKGAIIDGDQLMAVIAESWLKRGRLAGGGIVATVMSNLGLERYLESLDLGLARTPVGDRYVVEHMRQHGYNVGGEQSGHIVLSDFSTTGDGLVTALQLLSVVAQSGKPVSEICNRFEPLPQVLKNVRYKNGGQPLDNVAVRRAIDTGKSKLGKSGRLVIRPSGTEPVIRVMAEGDDEKLVKTVVSDIVHALTDAAA
;
A
#
# COMPACT_ATOMS: atom_id res chain seq x y z
N MET A 1 14.20 -14.06 -17.37
CA MET A 1 15.16 -14.43 -16.29
C MET A 1 14.54 -14.09 -14.95
N ALA A 2 14.95 -14.73 -13.85
CA ALA A 2 14.45 -14.29 -12.53
C ALA A 2 15.02 -12.89 -12.23
N ARG A 3 14.16 -11.94 -11.82
CA ARG A 3 14.59 -10.59 -11.43
C ARG A 3 15.57 -10.68 -10.25
N LYS A 4 16.64 -9.88 -10.31
CA LYS A 4 17.75 -9.90 -9.35
C LYS A 4 17.59 -8.86 -8.24
N PHE A 5 17.07 -7.69 -8.59
CA PHE A 5 16.92 -6.53 -7.71
C PHE A 5 15.45 -6.25 -7.39
N PHE A 6 14.59 -6.26 -8.40
CA PHE A 6 13.17 -5.95 -8.23
C PHE A 6 12.38 -7.14 -7.67
N GLY A 7 11.72 -6.90 -6.53
CA GLY A 7 10.74 -7.79 -5.94
C GLY A 7 9.32 -7.51 -6.45
N THR A 8 8.31 -7.88 -5.65
CA THR A 8 6.90 -7.62 -5.96
C THR A 8 6.51 -6.13 -5.81
N ASP A 9 7.30 -5.33 -5.09
CA ASP A 9 7.04 -3.92 -4.82
C ASP A 9 8.36 -3.10 -4.85
N GLY A 10 9.01 -3.09 -5.99
CA GLY A 10 10.27 -2.40 -6.20
C GLY A 10 11.48 -3.12 -5.61
N ILE A 11 12.58 -2.39 -5.45
CA ILE A 11 13.81 -2.88 -4.80
C ILE A 11 13.68 -2.61 -3.31
N ARG A 12 13.93 -3.60 -2.45
CA ARG A 12 13.89 -3.46 -0.99
C ARG A 12 15.06 -4.15 -0.31
N GLY A 13 15.47 -3.64 0.84
CA GLY A 13 16.49 -4.25 1.69
C GLY A 13 16.93 -3.36 2.84
N SER A 14 17.83 -3.87 3.66
CA SER A 14 18.43 -3.08 4.73
C SER A 14 19.29 -1.96 4.15
N ALA A 15 19.09 -0.76 4.64
CA ALA A 15 19.76 0.45 4.18
C ALA A 15 21.28 0.31 4.32
N ASN A 16 22.02 0.81 3.33
CA ASN A 16 23.48 0.73 3.21
C ASN A 16 24.03 -0.71 3.20
N THR A 17 23.19 -1.67 2.83
CA THR A 17 23.50 -3.07 2.59
C THR A 17 22.95 -3.45 1.22
N TYR A 18 23.70 -4.28 0.46
CA TYR A 18 23.24 -4.72 -0.87
C TYR A 18 21.85 -5.40 -0.78
N PRO A 19 20.85 -5.03 -1.63
CA PRO A 19 20.97 -4.13 -2.79
C PRO A 19 20.71 -2.63 -2.47
N MET A 20 20.40 -2.23 -1.24
CA MET A 20 20.03 -0.86 -0.88
C MET A 20 21.24 0.05 -0.58
N THR A 21 22.22 0.09 -1.52
CA THR A 21 23.40 0.93 -1.46
C THR A 21 23.29 2.14 -2.40
N SER A 22 24.13 3.18 -2.17
CA SER A 22 24.22 4.34 -3.07
C SER A 22 24.68 3.97 -4.48
N GLU A 23 25.54 2.96 -4.63
CA GLU A 23 25.99 2.47 -5.94
C GLU A 23 24.83 1.88 -6.74
N VAL A 24 24.03 1.00 -6.12
CA VAL A 24 22.84 0.41 -6.78
C VAL A 24 21.83 1.50 -7.12
N ALA A 25 21.56 2.43 -6.20
CA ALA A 25 20.64 3.54 -6.44
C ALA A 25 21.11 4.44 -7.62
N LEU A 26 22.40 4.73 -7.74
CA LEU A 26 22.99 5.43 -8.88
C LEU A 26 22.70 4.68 -10.19
N ARG A 27 22.98 3.38 -10.24
CA ARG A 27 22.74 2.52 -11.41
C ARG A 27 21.25 2.45 -11.77
N VAL A 28 20.36 2.36 -10.78
CA VAL A 28 18.89 2.43 -11.00
C VAL A 28 18.52 3.76 -11.67
N GLY A 29 19.04 4.89 -11.14
CA GLY A 29 18.80 6.20 -11.73
C GLY A 29 19.27 6.31 -13.17
N MET A 30 20.47 5.81 -13.48
CA MET A 30 21.01 5.81 -14.86
C MET A 30 20.19 4.91 -15.79
N ALA A 31 19.93 3.68 -15.39
CA ALA A 31 19.23 2.69 -16.21
C ALA A 31 17.76 3.09 -16.46
N ALA A 32 17.03 3.43 -15.41
CA ALA A 32 15.65 3.89 -15.52
C ALA A 32 15.58 5.21 -16.33
N GLY A 33 16.46 6.17 -16.05
CA GLY A 33 16.52 7.41 -16.81
C GLY A 33 16.75 7.17 -18.30
N LYS A 34 17.67 6.31 -18.67
CA LYS A 34 17.95 5.96 -20.07
C LYS A 34 16.76 5.30 -20.76
N LEU A 35 16.09 4.40 -20.07
CA LEU A 35 14.91 3.70 -20.62
C LEU A 35 13.78 4.66 -20.97
N PHE A 36 13.58 5.71 -20.15
CA PHE A 36 12.51 6.69 -20.32
C PHE A 36 12.92 7.95 -21.09
N THR A 37 14.20 8.09 -21.49
CA THR A 37 14.69 9.20 -22.30
C THR A 37 14.53 8.87 -23.79
N LYS A 38 13.33 9.05 -24.34
CA LYS A 38 13.00 8.76 -25.75
C LYS A 38 12.47 10.01 -26.45
N GLY A 39 13.11 10.40 -27.55
CA GLY A 39 12.71 11.59 -28.31
C GLY A 39 13.57 12.82 -28.03
N SER A 40 13.13 14.00 -28.51
CA SER A 40 13.93 15.23 -28.53
C SER A 40 13.53 16.28 -27.49
N TYR A 41 12.56 15.98 -26.61
CA TYR A 41 12.13 16.89 -25.55
C TYR A 41 12.89 16.63 -24.23
N ARG A 42 12.80 17.56 -23.30
CA ARG A 42 13.39 17.42 -21.95
C ARG A 42 12.58 16.46 -21.11
N HIS A 43 13.14 15.34 -20.78
CA HIS A 43 12.54 14.31 -19.93
C HIS A 43 12.67 14.67 -18.45
N ARG A 44 11.70 14.20 -17.65
CA ARG A 44 11.57 14.58 -16.25
C ARG A 44 11.29 13.37 -15.40
N VAL A 45 11.91 13.32 -14.22
CA VAL A 45 11.58 12.37 -13.16
C VAL A 45 11.17 13.12 -11.89
N VAL A 46 10.14 12.62 -11.22
CA VAL A 46 9.69 13.10 -9.90
C VAL A 46 10.25 12.15 -8.85
N ILE A 47 10.91 12.67 -7.81
CA ILE A 47 11.43 11.86 -6.69
C ILE A 47 10.82 12.34 -5.39
N GLY A 48 10.08 11.44 -4.71
CA GLY A 48 9.65 11.59 -3.32
C GLY A 48 10.28 10.56 -2.41
N LYS A 49 10.22 10.80 -1.13
CA LYS A 49 10.74 9.88 -0.10
C LYS A 49 9.89 9.94 1.16
N ASP A 50 10.03 8.91 2.00
CA ASP A 50 9.56 8.99 3.38
C ASP A 50 10.59 9.70 4.28
N THR A 51 10.46 9.57 5.57
CA THR A 51 11.26 10.31 6.54
C THR A 51 12.53 9.57 7.00
N ARG A 52 12.84 8.40 6.45
CA ARG A 52 14.02 7.58 6.82
C ARG A 52 15.31 8.34 6.57
N LEU A 53 16.26 8.22 7.48
CA LEU A 53 17.59 8.83 7.36
C LEU A 53 18.30 8.39 6.07
N SER A 54 18.22 7.10 5.73
CA SER A 54 18.80 6.53 4.51
C SER A 54 18.22 7.11 3.21
N GLY A 55 17.04 7.71 3.27
CA GLY A 55 16.41 8.38 2.12
C GLY A 55 17.27 9.50 1.54
N TYR A 56 18.06 10.21 2.35
CA TYR A 56 18.96 11.26 1.86
C TYR A 56 20.09 10.70 0.97
N MET A 57 20.72 9.60 1.38
CA MET A 57 21.77 8.93 0.63
C MET A 57 21.24 8.39 -0.71
N ILE A 58 20.09 7.68 -0.67
CA ILE A 58 19.49 7.06 -1.84
C ILE A 58 19.02 8.13 -2.83
N GLU A 59 18.33 9.18 -2.35
CA GLU A 59 17.88 10.30 -3.19
C GLU A 59 19.05 10.97 -3.92
N SER A 60 20.16 11.26 -3.22
CA SER A 60 21.34 11.89 -3.80
C SER A 60 21.95 11.04 -4.92
N ALA A 61 22.02 9.73 -4.72
CA ALA A 61 22.53 8.79 -5.72
C ALA A 61 21.62 8.71 -6.95
N LEU A 62 20.28 8.59 -6.73
CA LEU A 62 19.30 8.60 -7.83
C LEU A 62 19.35 9.90 -8.63
N VAL A 63 19.41 11.06 -7.94
CA VAL A 63 19.52 12.39 -8.59
C VAL A 63 20.74 12.44 -9.48
N SER A 64 21.90 11.97 -8.98
CA SER A 64 23.13 11.90 -9.76
C SER A 64 22.96 11.00 -10.99
N GLY A 65 22.36 9.82 -10.83
CA GLY A 65 22.13 8.89 -11.93
C GLY A 65 21.21 9.45 -13.02
N PHE A 66 20.07 10.01 -12.64
CA PHE A 66 19.12 10.60 -13.60
C PHE A 66 19.70 11.81 -14.33
N THR A 67 20.38 12.70 -13.62
CA THR A 67 20.99 13.88 -14.26
C THR A 67 22.11 13.49 -15.21
N ALA A 68 22.93 12.48 -14.88
CA ALA A 68 24.00 11.98 -15.71
C ALA A 68 23.55 11.46 -17.10
N VAL A 69 22.30 10.95 -17.17
CA VAL A 69 21.71 10.46 -18.44
C VAL A 69 20.80 11.48 -19.12
N GLY A 70 20.80 12.75 -18.67
CA GLY A 70 20.10 13.87 -19.32
C GLY A 70 18.66 14.08 -18.86
N MET A 71 18.20 13.45 -17.79
CA MET A 71 16.84 13.61 -17.26
C MET A 71 16.80 14.70 -16.17
N ASP A 72 15.84 15.64 -16.27
CA ASP A 72 15.62 16.64 -15.22
C ASP A 72 14.92 16.00 -14.02
N VAL A 73 15.36 16.32 -12.81
CA VAL A 73 14.88 15.74 -11.56
C VAL A 73 14.07 16.75 -10.77
N PHE A 74 12.84 16.41 -10.45
CA PHE A 74 11.96 17.17 -9.55
C PHE A 74 11.93 16.52 -8.17
N GLN A 75 12.59 17.13 -7.20
CA GLN A 75 12.65 16.64 -5.82
C GLN A 75 11.45 17.17 -5.01
N LEU A 76 10.67 16.28 -4.44
CA LEU A 76 9.48 16.63 -3.64
C LEU A 76 9.79 16.73 -2.14
N GLY A 77 10.87 16.06 -1.68
CA GLY A 77 11.11 15.83 -0.26
C GLY A 77 10.18 14.74 0.33
N PRO A 78 9.93 14.77 1.65
CA PRO A 78 9.03 13.80 2.29
C PRO A 78 7.58 14.01 1.82
N MET A 79 7.06 13.03 1.05
CA MET A 79 5.73 13.02 0.47
C MET A 79 5.19 11.59 0.41
N PRO A 80 3.86 11.39 0.60
CA PRO A 80 3.20 10.10 0.44
C PRO A 80 3.47 9.42 -0.90
N THR A 81 3.50 8.09 -0.92
CA THR A 81 3.58 7.30 -2.17
C THR A 81 2.51 7.72 -3.19
N PRO A 82 1.21 7.84 -2.83
CA PRO A 82 0.19 8.30 -3.77
C PRO A 82 0.42 9.72 -4.28
N ALA A 83 1.04 10.60 -3.48
CA ALA A 83 1.40 11.94 -3.93
C ALA A 83 2.47 11.90 -5.03
N VAL A 84 3.44 11.00 -4.94
CA VAL A 84 4.45 10.79 -6.01
C VAL A 84 3.76 10.34 -7.29
N ALA A 85 2.89 9.33 -7.23
CA ALA A 85 2.14 8.85 -8.38
C ALA A 85 1.28 9.96 -9.02
N MET A 86 0.56 10.74 -8.21
CA MET A 86 -0.26 11.86 -8.67
C MET A 86 0.59 12.97 -9.30
N LEU A 87 1.70 13.36 -8.65
CA LEU A 87 2.57 14.44 -9.15
C LEU A 87 3.33 14.04 -10.40
N THR A 88 3.67 12.77 -10.60
CA THR A 88 4.22 12.27 -11.86
C THR A 88 3.31 12.61 -13.02
N ARG A 89 2.01 12.33 -12.89
CA ARG A 89 0.99 12.69 -13.89
C ARG A 89 0.79 14.20 -14.01
N SER A 90 0.60 14.88 -12.86
CA SER A 90 0.30 16.33 -12.81
C SER A 90 1.42 17.19 -13.40
N LEU A 91 2.68 16.82 -13.20
CA LEU A 91 3.86 17.50 -13.71
C LEU A 91 4.28 17.01 -15.11
N ARG A 92 3.52 16.05 -15.68
CA ARG A 92 3.85 15.41 -16.97
C ARG A 92 5.28 14.88 -16.98
N ALA A 93 5.67 14.22 -15.89
CA ALA A 93 6.97 13.55 -15.80
C ALA A 93 6.91 12.18 -16.50
N ASP A 94 8.04 11.74 -17.03
CA ASP A 94 8.16 10.46 -17.71
C ASP A 94 8.30 9.31 -16.71
N LEU A 95 8.73 9.63 -15.48
CA LEU A 95 8.96 8.65 -14.41
C LEU A 95 8.69 9.27 -13.05
N GLY A 96 8.18 8.45 -12.13
CA GLY A 96 8.09 8.76 -10.70
C GLY A 96 8.91 7.78 -9.88
N VAL A 97 9.54 8.25 -8.82
CA VAL A 97 10.32 7.44 -7.89
C VAL A 97 9.87 7.73 -6.46
N MET A 98 9.51 6.67 -5.75
CA MET A 98 9.30 6.75 -4.29
C MET A 98 10.39 5.98 -3.57
N ILE A 99 11.05 6.65 -2.62
CA ILE A 99 12.07 6.06 -1.75
C ILE A 99 11.41 5.75 -0.41
N SER A 100 11.03 4.50 -0.22
CA SER A 100 10.37 4.02 1.00
C SER A 100 10.35 2.50 1.09
N ALA A 101 10.32 1.97 2.32
CA ALA A 101 9.99 0.59 2.61
C ALA A 101 8.63 0.46 3.33
N SER A 102 7.69 1.40 3.08
CA SER A 102 6.33 1.41 3.62
C SER A 102 6.32 1.23 5.15
N HIS A 103 5.68 0.18 5.67
CA HIS A 103 5.53 -0.08 7.10
C HIS A 103 6.72 -0.74 7.79
N ASN A 104 7.82 -1.03 7.06
CA ASN A 104 9.02 -1.62 7.66
C ASN A 104 9.71 -0.65 8.64
N PRO A 105 10.53 -1.13 9.58
CA PRO A 105 11.33 -0.27 10.47
C PRO A 105 12.34 0.57 9.68
N PHE A 106 12.91 1.60 10.32
CA PHE A 106 13.80 2.58 9.69
C PHE A 106 15.07 1.99 9.07
N VAL A 107 15.51 0.82 9.55
CA VAL A 107 16.70 0.11 9.04
C VAL A 107 16.54 -0.37 7.62
N ASP A 108 15.31 -0.56 7.15
CA ASP A 108 15.01 -0.94 5.77
C ASP A 108 14.72 0.30 4.93
N ASN A 109 14.92 0.19 3.61
CA ASN A 109 14.45 1.16 2.64
C ASN A 109 14.12 0.46 1.31
N GLY A 110 13.55 1.21 0.35
CA GLY A 110 13.20 0.70 -0.95
C GLY A 110 13.15 1.79 -2.02
N ILE A 111 13.08 1.34 -3.26
CA ILE A 111 12.92 2.20 -4.46
C ILE A 111 11.76 1.64 -5.26
N LYS A 112 10.68 2.41 -5.39
CA LYS A 112 9.49 2.08 -6.18
C LYS A 112 9.45 3.00 -7.40
N LEU A 113 9.17 2.45 -8.59
CA LEU A 113 9.12 3.20 -9.84
C LEU A 113 7.69 3.26 -10.39
N PHE A 114 7.32 4.45 -10.87
CA PHE A 114 6.00 4.74 -11.44
C PHE A 114 6.16 5.26 -12.87
N GLY A 115 5.36 4.75 -13.79
CA GLY A 115 5.31 5.23 -15.16
C GLY A 115 4.65 6.62 -15.28
N PRO A 116 4.64 7.21 -16.49
CA PRO A 116 4.05 8.53 -16.74
C PRO A 116 2.53 8.54 -16.49
N ASP A 117 1.88 7.39 -16.47
CA ASP A 117 0.48 7.19 -16.12
C ASP A 117 0.23 7.13 -14.60
N GLY A 118 1.31 7.15 -13.78
CA GLY A 118 1.25 7.08 -12.32
C GLY A 118 1.05 5.68 -11.77
N TYR A 119 1.05 4.64 -12.60
CA TYR A 119 1.05 3.25 -12.13
C TYR A 119 2.46 2.74 -11.91
N LYS A 120 2.62 1.74 -11.04
CA LYS A 120 3.90 1.02 -10.88
C LYS A 120 4.33 0.43 -12.22
N LEU A 121 5.63 0.36 -12.46
CA LEU A 121 6.17 -0.24 -13.68
C LEU A 121 5.79 -1.72 -13.77
N SER A 122 5.62 -2.22 -14.99
CA SER A 122 5.41 -3.65 -15.24
C SER A 122 6.70 -4.44 -15.01
N ASP A 123 6.58 -5.75 -14.82
CA ASP A 123 7.69 -6.66 -14.64
C ASP A 123 8.69 -6.59 -15.81
N GLU A 124 8.17 -6.47 -17.05
CA GLU A 124 8.99 -6.34 -18.25
C GLU A 124 9.82 -5.06 -18.22
N LYS A 125 9.27 -3.94 -17.74
CA LYS A 125 10.02 -2.69 -17.62
C LYS A 125 11.06 -2.74 -16.52
N GLU A 126 10.76 -3.40 -15.41
CA GLU A 126 11.72 -3.63 -14.34
C GLU A 126 12.87 -4.54 -14.81
N GLU A 127 12.59 -5.58 -15.62
CA GLU A 127 13.62 -6.43 -16.24
C GLU A 127 14.49 -5.66 -17.26
N GLU A 128 13.89 -4.79 -18.09
CA GLU A 128 14.66 -3.92 -19.00
C GLU A 128 15.62 -3.01 -18.21
N ILE A 129 15.19 -2.46 -17.07
CA ILE A 129 16.04 -1.65 -16.19
C ILE A 129 17.19 -2.50 -15.62
N GLU A 130 16.92 -3.71 -15.12
CA GLU A 130 17.97 -4.60 -14.59
C GLU A 130 19.02 -4.94 -15.64
N GLN A 131 18.61 -5.21 -16.87
CA GLN A 131 19.54 -5.45 -17.99
C GLN A 131 20.46 -4.26 -18.25
N LEU A 132 19.92 -3.03 -18.23
CA LEU A 132 20.73 -1.81 -18.37
C LEU A 132 21.66 -1.59 -17.17
N MET A 133 21.26 -1.99 -15.95
CA MET A 133 22.11 -1.90 -14.76
C MET A 133 23.32 -2.86 -14.82
N GLU A 134 23.21 -3.98 -15.53
CA GLU A 134 24.29 -4.95 -15.68
C GLU A 134 25.30 -4.54 -16.80
N GLY A 135 24.89 -3.65 -17.72
CA GLY A 135 25.71 -3.14 -18.80
C GLY A 135 26.76 -2.13 -18.38
N ASP A 136 27.54 -1.64 -19.37
CA ASP A 136 28.50 -0.56 -19.14
C ASP A 136 27.78 0.78 -18.96
N SER A 137 27.83 1.31 -17.74
CA SER A 137 27.18 2.57 -17.39
C SER A 137 27.70 3.77 -18.18
N SER A 138 28.91 3.70 -18.75
CA SER A 138 29.48 4.79 -19.60
C SER A 138 28.71 5.01 -20.90
N GLU A 139 28.07 3.97 -21.42
CA GLU A 139 27.22 4.02 -22.63
C GLU A 139 25.86 4.71 -22.39
N LEU A 140 25.47 4.88 -21.13
CA LEU A 140 24.23 5.53 -20.76
C LEU A 140 24.34 7.05 -20.63
N LEU A 141 25.58 7.58 -20.54
CA LEU A 141 25.80 8.98 -20.22
C LEU A 141 25.33 9.93 -21.34
N ALA A 142 24.77 11.05 -20.91
CA ALA A 142 24.40 12.15 -21.79
C ALA A 142 25.65 12.98 -22.19
N ALA A 143 25.60 13.68 -23.33
CA ALA A 143 26.59 14.68 -23.67
C ALA A 143 26.54 15.85 -22.67
N SER A 144 27.68 16.56 -22.49
CA SER A 144 27.82 17.62 -21.49
C SER A 144 26.76 18.71 -21.60
N GLU A 145 26.28 19.01 -22.81
CA GLU A 145 25.28 20.03 -23.11
C GLU A 145 23.85 19.57 -22.75
N THR A 146 23.66 18.27 -22.55
CA THR A 146 22.33 17.63 -22.30
C THR A 146 22.20 17.04 -20.92
N ILE A 147 23.20 17.22 -20.04
CA ILE A 147 23.10 16.83 -18.62
C ILE A 147 21.80 17.41 -18.00
N GLY A 148 21.12 16.61 -17.19
CA GLY A 148 19.89 17.00 -16.51
C GLY A 148 20.12 17.99 -15.36
N ARG A 149 19.04 18.61 -14.89
CA ARG A 149 19.04 19.55 -13.76
C ARG A 149 18.15 19.03 -12.64
N ALA A 150 18.61 19.12 -11.40
CA ALA A 150 17.79 18.89 -10.22
C ALA A 150 17.12 20.19 -9.77
N THR A 151 15.82 20.14 -9.45
CA THR A 151 15.02 21.26 -8.96
C THR A 151 14.09 20.78 -7.84
N ARG A 152 14.01 21.52 -6.75
CA ARG A 152 13.04 21.26 -5.68
C ARG A 152 11.68 21.86 -6.03
N ILE A 153 10.62 21.10 -5.82
CA ILE A 153 9.23 21.54 -6.03
C ILE A 153 8.60 21.85 -4.67
N ASP A 154 8.67 23.11 -4.26
CA ASP A 154 8.17 23.53 -2.93
C ASP A 154 6.65 23.42 -2.82
N SER A 155 5.91 23.57 -3.92
CA SER A 155 4.43 23.46 -3.98
C SER A 155 3.90 22.05 -4.03
N ALA A 156 4.72 21.02 -3.85
CA ALA A 156 4.30 19.63 -3.95
C ALA A 156 3.24 19.27 -2.89
N ARG A 157 3.43 19.77 -1.66
CA ARG A 157 2.54 19.53 -0.53
C ARG A 157 1.15 20.09 -0.79
N GLU A 158 1.05 21.35 -1.13
CA GLU A 158 -0.20 22.06 -1.39
C GLU A 158 -0.96 21.43 -2.56
N ARG A 159 -0.24 20.99 -3.60
CA ARG A 159 -0.84 20.28 -4.75
C ARG A 159 -1.52 18.98 -4.33
N TYR A 160 -0.86 18.18 -3.48
CA TYR A 160 -1.44 16.92 -3.02
C TYR A 160 -2.60 17.15 -2.05
N ILE A 161 -2.51 18.12 -1.13
CA ILE A 161 -3.61 18.48 -0.23
C ILE A 161 -4.85 18.91 -1.04
N GLU A 162 -4.68 19.80 -2.00
CA GLU A 162 -5.77 20.22 -2.87
C GLU A 162 -6.36 19.06 -3.68
N PHE A 163 -5.50 18.18 -4.19
CA PHE A 163 -5.96 16.97 -4.89
C PHE A 163 -6.80 16.08 -3.95
N ALA A 164 -6.31 15.76 -2.76
CA ALA A 164 -7.00 14.92 -1.80
C ALA A 164 -8.37 15.52 -1.40
N LYS A 165 -8.44 16.81 -1.10
CA LYS A 165 -9.70 17.51 -0.79
C LYS A 165 -10.70 17.47 -1.95
N ARG A 166 -10.23 17.57 -3.21
CA ARG A 166 -11.10 17.53 -4.40
C ARG A 166 -11.72 16.16 -4.66
N THR A 167 -11.29 15.11 -3.99
CA THR A 167 -11.94 13.78 -4.06
C THR A 167 -13.31 13.78 -3.36
N LEU A 168 -13.53 14.73 -2.47
CA LEU A 168 -14.77 14.89 -1.72
C LEU A 168 -15.85 15.64 -2.53
N PRO A 169 -17.14 15.39 -2.26
CA PRO A 169 -18.22 16.26 -2.74
C PRO A 169 -18.01 17.70 -2.27
N LYS A 170 -18.31 18.69 -3.12
CA LYS A 170 -18.00 20.12 -2.91
C LYS A 170 -18.48 20.71 -1.58
N ASN A 171 -19.55 20.19 -1.01
CA ASN A 171 -20.20 20.77 0.17
C ASN A 171 -19.86 19.99 1.46
N ILE A 172 -18.93 19.05 1.41
CA ILE A 172 -18.54 18.27 2.59
C ILE A 172 -17.52 19.06 3.40
N ARG A 173 -17.82 19.19 4.68
CA ARG A 173 -16.96 19.74 5.72
C ARG A 173 -16.96 18.80 6.91
N PHE A 174 -15.92 18.93 7.73
CA PHE A 174 -15.73 18.10 8.92
C PHE A 174 -15.85 18.90 10.22
N ASP A 175 -16.56 20.03 10.16
CA ASP A 175 -16.82 20.86 11.34
C ASP A 175 -17.53 20.03 12.42
N GLY A 176 -17.01 20.07 13.64
CA GLY A 176 -17.51 19.30 14.77
C GLY A 176 -16.98 17.88 14.88
N ILE A 177 -16.17 17.40 13.90
CA ILE A 177 -15.50 16.11 14.00
C ILE A 177 -14.13 16.33 14.66
N ARG A 178 -13.88 15.64 15.77
CA ARG A 178 -12.58 15.54 16.44
C ARG A 178 -11.86 14.30 15.97
N ALA A 179 -10.74 14.46 15.26
CA ALA A 179 -9.94 13.39 14.72
C ALA A 179 -8.55 13.31 15.35
N VAL A 180 -8.15 12.14 15.82
CA VAL A 180 -6.74 11.87 16.13
C VAL A 180 -6.10 11.26 14.90
N ILE A 181 -4.97 11.84 14.45
CA ILE A 181 -4.21 11.30 13.32
C ILE A 181 -2.81 10.89 13.75
N ASP A 182 -2.48 9.62 13.48
CA ASP A 182 -1.14 9.05 13.61
C ASP A 182 -0.52 8.92 12.22
N CYS A 183 0.56 9.67 11.99
CA CYS A 183 1.27 9.66 10.72
C CYS A 183 2.51 8.75 10.73
N ALA A 184 2.66 7.85 11.71
CA ALA A 184 3.76 6.90 11.82
C ALA A 184 5.17 7.55 11.79
N ASN A 185 5.31 8.84 12.13
CA ASN A 185 6.50 9.65 11.84
C ASN A 185 6.97 9.53 10.37
N GLY A 186 6.05 9.25 9.47
CA GLY A 186 6.26 8.95 8.06
C GLY A 186 5.95 10.12 7.12
N ALA A 187 5.82 9.81 5.85
CA ALA A 187 5.65 10.78 4.76
C ALA A 187 4.37 11.62 4.84
N GLY A 188 3.34 11.11 5.53
CA GLY A 188 2.07 11.81 5.74
C GLY A 188 2.08 12.91 6.79
N TYR A 189 3.15 13.07 7.58
CA TYR A 189 3.21 13.86 8.81
C TYR A 189 2.81 15.34 8.69
N LYS A 190 2.94 15.92 7.51
CA LYS A 190 2.51 17.29 7.23
C LYS A 190 1.17 17.34 6.49
N VAL A 191 1.07 16.57 5.40
CA VAL A 191 -0.06 16.67 4.46
C VAL A 191 -1.38 16.19 5.05
N ALA A 192 -1.36 15.12 5.85
CA ALA A 192 -2.59 14.53 6.33
C ALA A 192 -3.26 15.37 7.45
N PRO A 193 -2.53 15.84 8.48
CA PRO A 193 -3.12 16.74 9.47
C PRO A 193 -3.61 18.06 8.87
N GLU A 194 -2.88 18.62 7.89
CA GLU A 194 -3.23 19.88 7.24
C GLU A 194 -4.51 19.72 6.40
N ALA A 195 -4.62 18.64 5.61
CA ALA A 195 -5.82 18.36 4.82
C ALA A 195 -7.09 18.24 5.68
N LEU A 196 -7.00 17.55 6.82
CA LEU A 196 -8.12 17.40 7.76
C LEU A 196 -8.50 18.73 8.39
N TRP A 197 -7.51 19.53 8.81
CA TRP A 197 -7.74 20.84 9.39
C TRP A 197 -8.38 21.83 8.40
N GLU A 198 -7.91 21.87 7.14
CA GLU A 198 -8.50 22.72 6.10
C GLU A 198 -9.96 22.34 5.79
N LEU A 199 -10.35 21.09 6.03
CA LEU A 199 -11.72 20.61 5.88
C LEU A 199 -12.60 20.91 7.11
N GLY A 200 -12.04 21.48 8.18
CA GLY A 200 -12.77 21.94 9.37
C GLY A 200 -12.72 20.98 10.55
N ALA A 201 -11.97 19.86 10.49
CA ALA A 201 -11.85 18.95 11.63
C ALA A 201 -11.02 19.55 12.78
N GLU A 202 -11.35 19.22 14.02
CA GLU A 202 -10.48 19.40 15.18
C GLU A 202 -9.43 18.28 15.15
N VAL A 203 -8.16 18.61 14.83
CA VAL A 203 -7.11 17.63 14.57
C VAL A 203 -6.14 17.52 15.74
N ILE A 204 -6.04 16.34 16.32
CA ILE A 204 -5.03 15.97 17.31
C ILE A 204 -4.00 15.09 16.63
N LYS A 205 -2.74 15.52 16.65
CA LYS A 205 -1.63 14.90 15.91
C LYS A 205 -0.77 14.04 16.81
N ILE A 206 -0.47 12.82 16.39
CA ILE A 206 0.58 11.95 16.96
C ILE A 206 1.42 11.37 15.83
N GLY A 207 2.62 10.88 16.12
CA GLY A 207 3.50 10.34 15.09
C GLY A 207 3.89 11.37 14.00
N VAL A 208 4.13 12.65 14.38
CA VAL A 208 4.41 13.75 13.43
C VAL A 208 5.77 14.42 13.63
N ASP A 209 6.65 13.85 14.44
CA ASP A 209 7.99 14.37 14.76
C ASP A 209 9.09 13.43 14.25
N PRO A 210 9.25 13.28 12.92
CA PRO A 210 10.23 12.36 12.36
C PRO A 210 11.67 12.81 12.64
N ASN A 211 12.50 11.88 13.13
CA ASN A 211 13.93 12.11 13.35
C ASN A 211 14.83 11.25 12.45
N GLY A 212 14.25 10.55 11.48
CA GLY A 212 14.94 9.67 10.54
C GLY A 212 15.10 8.22 11.01
N LEU A 213 14.86 7.95 12.30
CA LEU A 213 15.07 6.63 12.94
C LEU A 213 13.81 6.09 13.63
N ASN A 214 12.72 6.86 13.64
CA ASN A 214 11.52 6.54 14.40
C ASN A 214 10.27 6.29 13.53
N ILE A 215 10.42 6.18 12.21
CA ILE A 215 9.31 5.84 11.32
C ILE A 215 8.76 4.44 11.66
N ASN A 216 7.43 4.31 11.77
CA ASN A 216 6.70 3.08 12.15
C ASN A 216 7.11 2.47 13.51
N LYS A 217 7.87 3.19 14.32
CA LYS A 217 8.31 2.67 15.61
C LYS A 217 7.22 2.91 16.66
N ASP A 218 6.56 1.82 17.06
CA ASP A 218 5.48 1.82 18.05
C ASP A 218 4.35 2.83 17.72
N CYS A 219 4.08 3.06 16.44
CA CYS A 219 3.07 3.99 15.93
C CYS A 219 2.59 3.61 14.51
N GLY A 220 1.53 4.29 14.05
CA GLY A 220 0.96 4.11 12.72
C GLY A 220 0.10 2.86 12.57
N SER A 221 -0.23 2.51 11.32
CA SER A 221 -1.22 1.48 10.98
C SER A 221 -0.88 0.06 11.47
N THR A 222 0.39 -0.22 11.75
CA THR A 222 0.84 -1.54 12.24
C THR A 222 0.97 -1.62 13.77
N ALA A 223 0.88 -0.49 14.48
CA ALA A 223 0.97 -0.39 15.93
C ALA A 223 0.00 0.71 16.44
N PRO A 224 -1.32 0.46 16.39
CA PRO A 224 -2.33 1.49 16.67
C PRO A 224 -2.61 1.73 18.16
N ASP A 225 -1.88 1.10 19.09
CA ASP A 225 -2.17 1.17 20.54
C ASP A 225 -2.15 2.60 21.08
N ASP A 226 -1.17 3.41 20.67
CA ASP A 226 -1.10 4.81 21.07
C ASP A 226 -2.24 5.65 20.48
N LEU A 227 -2.67 5.33 19.25
CA LEU A 227 -3.83 5.96 18.63
C LEU A 227 -5.11 5.62 19.43
N ILE A 228 -5.34 4.34 19.76
CA ILE A 228 -6.49 3.88 20.55
C ILE A 228 -6.53 4.59 21.89
N ARG A 229 -5.39 4.64 22.57
CA ARG A 229 -5.28 5.33 23.86
C ARG A 229 -5.62 6.81 23.72
N LYS A 230 -5.09 7.49 22.68
CA LYS A 230 -5.33 8.92 22.46
C LYS A 230 -6.79 9.21 22.09
N VAL A 231 -7.42 8.40 21.24
CA VAL A 231 -8.85 8.51 20.90
C VAL A 231 -9.70 8.50 22.17
N ASN A 232 -9.47 7.53 23.06
CA ASN A 232 -10.22 7.42 24.32
C ASN A 232 -9.93 8.59 25.27
N GLU A 233 -8.66 9.02 25.40
CA GLU A 233 -8.22 10.12 26.26
C GLU A 233 -8.93 11.44 25.91
N VAL A 234 -8.97 11.79 24.63
CA VAL A 234 -9.51 13.06 24.15
C VAL A 234 -10.98 12.96 23.71
N ARG A 235 -11.59 11.77 23.80
CA ARG A 235 -12.94 11.48 23.33
C ARG A 235 -13.11 11.90 21.87
N ALA A 236 -12.21 11.44 21.02
CA ALA A 236 -12.28 11.73 19.61
C ALA A 236 -13.39 10.91 18.93
N ASP A 237 -13.94 11.47 17.85
CA ASP A 237 -14.95 10.77 17.03
C ASP A 237 -14.30 9.70 16.15
N ILE A 238 -13.02 9.87 15.83
CA ILE A 238 -12.27 8.96 14.95
C ILE A 238 -10.77 9.03 15.22
N GLY A 239 -10.10 7.88 15.13
CA GLY A 239 -8.66 7.74 15.00
C GLY A 239 -8.29 7.31 13.59
N ILE A 240 -7.23 7.88 13.04
CA ILE A 240 -6.71 7.58 11.68
C ILE A 240 -5.23 7.25 11.82
N ALA A 241 -4.81 6.04 11.50
CA ALA A 241 -3.41 5.64 11.47
C ALA A 241 -2.95 5.39 10.04
N LEU A 242 -1.95 6.11 9.59
CA LEU A 242 -1.25 5.88 8.32
C LEU A 242 -0.01 5.00 8.56
N ASP A 243 0.52 4.39 7.51
CA ASP A 243 1.85 3.78 7.55
C ASP A 243 2.94 4.76 7.07
N GLY A 244 4.18 4.31 7.05
CA GLY A 244 5.35 5.18 6.82
C GLY A 244 5.34 5.95 5.50
N ASP A 245 4.74 5.43 4.43
CA ASP A 245 4.60 6.14 3.15
C ASP A 245 3.14 6.49 2.81
N ALA A 246 2.24 6.33 3.80
CA ALA A 246 0.85 6.75 3.77
C ALA A 246 0.01 6.16 2.62
N ASP A 247 0.41 5.00 2.10
CA ASP A 247 -0.37 4.25 1.12
C ASP A 247 -1.42 3.33 1.76
N ARG A 248 -1.37 3.19 3.13
CA ARG A 248 -2.30 2.41 3.95
C ARG A 248 -2.93 3.26 5.03
N VAL A 249 -4.12 2.83 5.45
CA VAL A 249 -4.83 3.41 6.59
C VAL A 249 -5.53 2.35 7.43
N VAL A 250 -5.46 2.53 8.74
CA VAL A 250 -6.29 1.83 9.74
C VAL A 250 -7.10 2.90 10.47
N ILE A 251 -8.35 2.60 10.71
CA ILE A 251 -9.26 3.49 11.45
C ILE A 251 -9.51 2.92 12.84
N VAL A 252 -9.69 3.82 13.79
CA VAL A 252 -10.15 3.51 15.15
C VAL A 252 -11.44 4.28 15.38
N ASP A 253 -12.49 3.61 15.83
CA ASP A 253 -13.77 4.24 16.14
C ASP A 253 -13.73 4.98 17.50
N GLU A 254 -14.79 5.69 17.82
CA GLU A 254 -14.95 6.44 19.09
C GLU A 254 -14.96 5.57 20.34
N LYS A 255 -15.02 4.23 20.20
CA LYS A 255 -14.98 3.24 21.28
C LYS A 255 -13.59 2.59 21.41
N GLY A 256 -12.67 2.94 20.53
CA GLY A 256 -11.33 2.35 20.48
C GLY A 256 -11.25 1.03 19.70
N ALA A 257 -12.28 0.63 18.96
CA ALA A 257 -12.24 -0.57 18.13
C ALA A 257 -11.52 -0.28 16.80
N ILE A 258 -10.69 -1.23 16.39
CA ILE A 258 -9.96 -1.17 15.11
C ILE A 258 -10.90 -1.56 13.98
N ILE A 259 -10.86 -0.76 12.90
CA ILE A 259 -11.59 -0.95 11.66
C ILE A 259 -10.56 -1.18 10.56
N ASP A 260 -10.58 -2.38 10.00
CA ASP A 260 -9.62 -2.80 8.97
C ASP A 260 -10.05 -2.41 7.55
N GLY A 261 -9.19 -2.72 6.57
CA GLY A 261 -9.43 -2.41 5.17
C GLY A 261 -10.69 -3.07 4.60
N ASP A 262 -11.09 -4.24 5.09
CA ASP A 262 -12.28 -4.93 4.60
C ASP A 262 -13.56 -4.15 4.96
N GLN A 263 -13.66 -3.64 6.19
CA GLN A 263 -14.76 -2.77 6.61
C GLN A 263 -14.76 -1.44 5.84
N LEU A 264 -13.58 -0.86 5.62
CA LEU A 264 -13.45 0.40 4.86
C LEU A 264 -13.91 0.22 3.42
N MET A 265 -13.51 -0.86 2.76
CA MET A 265 -13.95 -1.20 1.40
C MET A 265 -15.47 -1.42 1.35
N ALA A 266 -16.05 -2.10 2.34
CA ALA A 266 -17.50 -2.31 2.45
C ALA A 266 -18.27 -0.98 2.53
N VAL A 267 -17.85 -0.07 3.41
CA VAL A 267 -18.46 1.27 3.57
C VAL A 267 -18.38 2.09 2.28
N ILE A 268 -17.20 2.13 1.67
CA ILE A 268 -16.97 2.92 0.46
C ILE A 268 -17.78 2.32 -0.71
N ALA A 269 -17.78 1.01 -0.89
CA ALA A 269 -18.52 0.33 -1.94
C ALA A 269 -20.04 0.59 -1.81
N GLU A 270 -20.60 0.44 -0.61
CA GLU A 270 -22.02 0.74 -0.35
C GLU A 270 -22.34 2.22 -0.63
N SER A 271 -21.49 3.14 -0.16
CA SER A 271 -21.68 4.57 -0.40
C SER A 271 -21.63 4.92 -1.89
N TRP A 272 -20.68 4.33 -2.62
CA TRP A 272 -20.56 4.56 -4.06
C TRP A 272 -21.67 3.88 -4.86
N LEU A 273 -22.15 2.70 -4.43
CA LEU A 273 -23.33 2.05 -5.01
C LEU A 273 -24.56 2.96 -4.91
N LYS A 274 -24.85 3.49 -3.70
CA LYS A 274 -26.01 4.39 -3.46
C LYS A 274 -25.95 5.67 -4.29
N ARG A 275 -24.75 6.11 -4.68
CA ARG A 275 -24.54 7.31 -5.52
C ARG A 275 -24.45 7.00 -7.01
N GLY A 276 -24.59 5.74 -7.42
CA GLY A 276 -24.44 5.32 -8.81
C GLY A 276 -23.01 5.49 -9.35
N ARG A 277 -22.01 5.46 -8.46
CA ARG A 277 -20.60 5.67 -8.78
C ARG A 277 -19.80 4.38 -8.86
N LEU A 278 -20.23 3.33 -8.15
CA LEU A 278 -19.50 2.07 -8.12
C LEU A 278 -19.49 1.43 -9.51
N ALA A 279 -18.31 1.11 -10.02
CA ALA A 279 -18.10 0.47 -11.31
C ALA A 279 -17.66 -1.00 -11.17
N GLY A 280 -17.84 -1.80 -12.24
CA GLY A 280 -17.41 -3.21 -12.26
C GLY A 280 -18.39 -4.18 -11.58
N GLY A 281 -19.49 -3.69 -11.01
CA GLY A 281 -20.48 -4.55 -10.34
C GLY A 281 -20.01 -5.14 -9.01
N GLY A 282 -18.98 -4.55 -8.38
CA GLY A 282 -18.43 -5.01 -7.11
C GLY A 282 -17.09 -4.37 -6.78
N ILE A 283 -16.25 -5.08 -6.02
CA ILE A 283 -14.91 -4.63 -5.64
C ILE A 283 -13.86 -5.72 -5.87
N VAL A 284 -12.59 -5.33 -5.85
CA VAL A 284 -11.46 -6.25 -5.96
C VAL A 284 -10.72 -6.31 -4.62
N ALA A 285 -10.51 -7.50 -4.08
CA ALA A 285 -9.69 -7.67 -2.88
C ALA A 285 -8.74 -8.88 -3.02
N THR A 286 -7.80 -9.01 -2.09
CA THR A 286 -6.91 -10.18 -2.11
C THR A 286 -7.59 -11.42 -1.52
N VAL A 287 -6.97 -12.58 -1.73
CA VAL A 287 -7.39 -13.84 -1.09
C VAL A 287 -7.37 -13.79 0.44
N MET A 288 -6.81 -12.74 1.05
CA MET A 288 -6.75 -12.58 2.51
C MET A 288 -7.99 -11.88 3.10
N SER A 289 -8.76 -11.16 2.28
CA SER A 289 -9.99 -10.49 2.72
C SER A 289 -11.02 -11.47 3.25
N ASN A 290 -11.68 -11.09 4.35
CA ASN A 290 -12.58 -11.96 5.09
C ASN A 290 -13.81 -12.39 4.27
N LEU A 291 -14.29 -13.61 4.48
CA LEU A 291 -15.48 -14.13 3.83
C LEU A 291 -16.76 -13.34 4.24
N GLY A 292 -16.74 -12.70 5.41
CA GLY A 292 -17.81 -11.79 5.83
C GLY A 292 -18.00 -10.60 4.88
N LEU A 293 -16.90 -10.05 4.35
CA LEU A 293 -16.95 -9.02 3.30
C LEU A 293 -17.66 -9.53 2.04
N GLU A 294 -17.33 -10.73 1.57
CA GLU A 294 -17.97 -11.33 0.38
C GLU A 294 -19.48 -11.48 0.58
N ARG A 295 -19.89 -12.07 1.69
CA ARG A 295 -21.30 -12.24 2.04
C ARG A 295 -22.06 -10.91 2.17
N TYR A 296 -21.39 -9.89 2.73
CA TYR A 296 -21.97 -8.55 2.81
C TYR A 296 -22.21 -7.95 1.42
N LEU A 297 -21.21 -8.04 0.55
CA LEU A 297 -21.33 -7.56 -0.83
C LEU A 297 -22.41 -8.30 -1.61
N GLU A 298 -22.49 -9.63 -1.47
CA GLU A 298 -23.56 -10.43 -2.06
C GLU A 298 -24.96 -9.97 -1.60
N SER A 299 -25.10 -9.53 -0.33
CA SER A 299 -26.37 -8.98 0.17
C SER A 299 -26.78 -7.65 -0.47
N LEU A 300 -25.83 -6.99 -1.16
CA LEU A 300 -26.02 -5.76 -1.92
C LEU A 300 -26.06 -6.00 -3.44
N ASP A 301 -26.16 -7.27 -3.88
CA ASP A 301 -26.03 -7.69 -5.28
C ASP A 301 -24.69 -7.28 -5.93
N LEU A 302 -23.62 -7.24 -5.13
CA LEU A 302 -22.26 -6.94 -5.56
C LEU A 302 -21.35 -8.17 -5.53
N GLY A 303 -20.41 -8.23 -6.46
CA GLY A 303 -19.37 -9.26 -6.49
C GLY A 303 -18.10 -8.88 -5.72
N LEU A 304 -17.36 -9.89 -5.23
CA LEU A 304 -16.00 -9.76 -4.73
C LEU A 304 -15.05 -10.52 -5.67
N ALA A 305 -14.26 -9.80 -6.47
CA ALA A 305 -13.17 -10.41 -7.23
C ALA A 305 -11.94 -10.58 -6.34
N ARG A 306 -11.40 -11.81 -6.27
CA ARG A 306 -10.24 -12.13 -5.42
C ARG A 306 -8.98 -12.29 -6.26
N THR A 307 -7.91 -11.61 -5.86
CA THR A 307 -6.59 -11.71 -6.48
C THR A 307 -5.56 -12.34 -5.52
N PRO A 308 -4.40 -12.78 -6.01
CA PRO A 308 -3.26 -13.05 -5.15
C PRO A 308 -2.91 -11.84 -4.27
N VAL A 309 -2.17 -12.09 -3.18
CA VAL A 309 -1.70 -11.01 -2.28
C VAL A 309 -0.67 -10.14 -2.98
N GLY A 310 -0.88 -8.84 -2.93
CA GLY A 310 -0.05 -7.79 -3.52
C GLY A 310 -0.92 -6.77 -4.26
N ASP A 311 -0.70 -5.52 -3.97
CA ASP A 311 -1.45 -4.39 -4.52
C ASP A 311 -1.40 -4.33 -6.06
N ARG A 312 -0.29 -4.75 -6.66
CA ARG A 312 -0.13 -4.85 -8.12
C ARG A 312 -1.22 -5.72 -8.76
N TYR A 313 -1.51 -6.88 -8.18
CA TYR A 313 -2.54 -7.79 -8.71
C TYR A 313 -3.95 -7.20 -8.57
N VAL A 314 -4.20 -6.50 -7.47
CA VAL A 314 -5.47 -5.79 -7.25
C VAL A 314 -5.65 -4.71 -8.32
N VAL A 315 -4.65 -3.84 -8.50
CA VAL A 315 -4.69 -2.74 -9.47
C VAL A 315 -4.82 -3.25 -10.90
N GLU A 316 -4.06 -4.30 -11.25
CA GLU A 316 -4.13 -4.89 -12.59
C GLU A 316 -5.52 -5.45 -12.88
N HIS A 317 -6.10 -6.20 -11.95
CA HIS A 317 -7.44 -6.75 -12.09
C HIS A 317 -8.49 -5.64 -12.22
N MET A 318 -8.38 -4.56 -11.39
CA MET A 318 -9.27 -3.40 -11.48
C MET A 318 -9.21 -2.76 -12.87
N ARG A 319 -8.02 -2.56 -13.43
CA ARG A 319 -7.82 -1.96 -14.76
C ARG A 319 -8.40 -2.82 -15.88
N GLN A 320 -8.17 -4.13 -15.82
CA GLN A 320 -8.61 -5.06 -16.86
C GLN A 320 -10.13 -5.23 -16.92
N HIS A 321 -10.79 -5.12 -15.76
CA HIS A 321 -12.22 -5.43 -15.64
C HIS A 321 -13.10 -4.22 -15.28
N GLY A 322 -12.49 -3.02 -15.18
CA GLY A 322 -13.25 -1.78 -14.99
C GLY A 322 -13.79 -1.57 -13.57
N TYR A 323 -13.16 -2.17 -12.55
CA TYR A 323 -13.50 -1.88 -11.15
C TYR A 323 -12.86 -0.57 -10.71
N ASN A 324 -13.53 0.18 -9.84
CA ASN A 324 -13.00 1.43 -9.31
C ASN A 324 -12.79 1.44 -7.79
N VAL A 325 -13.10 0.35 -7.09
CA VAL A 325 -12.79 0.13 -5.68
C VAL A 325 -12.07 -1.20 -5.53
N GLY A 326 -10.93 -1.20 -4.87
CA GLY A 326 -10.21 -2.43 -4.52
C GLY A 326 -9.19 -2.19 -3.43
N GLY A 327 -8.65 -3.27 -2.87
CA GLY A 327 -7.63 -3.14 -1.83
C GLY A 327 -7.34 -4.41 -1.06
N GLU A 328 -6.74 -4.22 0.09
CA GLU A 328 -6.32 -5.27 1.01
C GLU A 328 -6.86 -5.02 2.42
N GLN A 329 -7.08 -6.07 3.18
CA GLN A 329 -7.44 -6.00 4.60
C GLN A 329 -6.46 -5.14 5.41
N SER A 330 -5.19 -5.09 5.00
CA SER A 330 -4.14 -4.26 5.61
C SER A 330 -4.35 -2.74 5.50
N GLY A 331 -5.43 -2.29 4.83
CA GLY A 331 -5.76 -0.89 4.64
C GLY A 331 -5.13 -0.22 3.40
N HIS A 332 -4.46 -0.99 2.54
CA HIS A 332 -4.04 -0.50 1.22
C HIS A 332 -5.24 -0.50 0.28
N ILE A 333 -5.90 0.64 0.16
CA ILE A 333 -7.15 0.79 -0.61
C ILE A 333 -6.93 1.68 -1.81
N VAL A 334 -7.29 1.17 -2.97
CA VAL A 334 -7.20 1.85 -4.26
C VAL A 334 -8.59 2.30 -4.70
N LEU A 335 -8.74 3.59 -4.89
CA LEU A 335 -9.93 4.22 -5.46
C LEU A 335 -9.55 4.80 -6.82
N SER A 336 -9.69 4.00 -7.89
CA SER A 336 -9.08 4.30 -9.20
C SER A 336 -9.66 5.53 -9.91
N ASP A 337 -10.83 6.01 -9.49
CA ASP A 337 -11.35 7.32 -9.91
C ASP A 337 -10.44 8.48 -9.48
N PHE A 338 -9.61 8.27 -8.47
CA PHE A 338 -8.74 9.28 -7.88
C PHE A 338 -7.26 8.92 -7.99
N SER A 339 -6.87 7.74 -7.50
CA SER A 339 -5.48 7.34 -7.37
C SER A 339 -5.17 6.05 -8.12
N THR A 340 -3.95 5.92 -8.60
CA THR A 340 -3.44 4.73 -9.31
C THR A 340 -2.79 3.71 -8.37
N THR A 341 -2.71 4.02 -7.09
CA THR A 341 -2.18 3.18 -6.01
C THR A 341 -2.99 3.40 -4.74
N GLY A 342 -2.74 2.65 -3.68
CA GLY A 342 -3.34 2.90 -2.38
C GLY A 342 -3.07 4.32 -1.89
N ASP A 343 -4.09 4.91 -1.26
CA ASP A 343 -3.99 6.26 -0.70
C ASP A 343 -4.73 6.31 0.64
N GLY A 344 -3.94 6.25 1.73
CA GLY A 344 -4.50 6.22 3.08
C GLY A 344 -5.25 7.50 3.44
N LEU A 345 -4.77 8.67 3.00
CA LEU A 345 -5.45 9.94 3.25
C LEU A 345 -6.77 10.02 2.47
N VAL A 346 -6.76 9.75 1.17
CA VAL A 346 -7.98 9.78 0.35
C VAL A 346 -9.01 8.78 0.88
N THR A 347 -8.57 7.58 1.27
CA THR A 347 -9.46 6.57 1.88
C THR A 347 -10.11 7.08 3.18
N ALA A 348 -9.32 7.67 4.08
CA ALA A 348 -9.84 8.28 5.30
C ALA A 348 -10.83 9.42 5.01
N LEU A 349 -10.53 10.27 4.03
CA LEU A 349 -11.43 11.35 3.61
C LEU A 349 -12.75 10.82 3.03
N GLN A 350 -12.72 9.75 2.22
CA GLN A 350 -13.94 9.13 1.71
C GLN A 350 -14.80 8.56 2.85
N LEU A 351 -14.21 7.90 3.84
CA LEU A 351 -14.92 7.45 5.04
C LEU A 351 -15.51 8.64 5.80
N LEU A 352 -14.72 9.67 6.11
CA LEU A 352 -15.18 10.87 6.81
C LEU A 352 -16.33 11.58 6.07
N SER A 353 -16.34 11.51 4.74
CA SER A 353 -17.47 12.00 3.93
C SER A 353 -18.77 11.25 4.22
N VAL A 354 -18.70 9.94 4.46
CA VAL A 354 -19.88 9.13 4.85
C VAL A 354 -20.31 9.46 6.28
N VAL A 355 -19.36 9.60 7.20
CA VAL A 355 -19.61 10.00 8.59
C VAL A 355 -20.32 11.35 8.66
N ALA A 356 -19.73 12.38 8.04
CA ALA A 356 -20.26 13.74 8.04
C ALA A 356 -21.67 13.84 7.41
N GLN A 357 -21.96 13.04 6.38
CA GLN A 357 -23.29 13.04 5.75
C GLN A 357 -24.34 12.30 6.54
N SER A 358 -23.96 11.24 7.26
CA SER A 358 -24.89 10.41 8.02
C SER A 358 -25.23 11.00 9.39
N GLY A 359 -24.33 11.78 9.99
CA GLY A 359 -24.39 12.25 11.36
C GLY A 359 -24.32 11.13 12.40
N LYS A 360 -23.89 9.94 12.00
CA LYS A 360 -23.76 8.76 12.87
C LYS A 360 -22.32 8.55 13.32
N PRO A 361 -22.09 7.95 14.50
CA PRO A 361 -20.75 7.60 14.95
C PRO A 361 -20.08 6.58 14.03
N VAL A 362 -18.74 6.58 14.04
CA VAL A 362 -17.92 5.72 13.19
C VAL A 362 -18.21 4.24 13.46
N SER A 363 -18.43 3.86 14.74
CA SER A 363 -18.75 2.48 15.12
C SER A 363 -20.05 1.94 14.51
N GLU A 364 -21.03 2.81 14.20
CA GLU A 364 -22.24 2.38 13.50
C GLU A 364 -22.06 2.32 11.99
N ILE A 365 -21.21 3.19 11.45
CA ILE A 365 -20.97 3.28 9.99
C ILE A 365 -20.07 2.14 9.54
N CYS A 366 -19.02 1.82 10.30
CA CYS A 366 -18.00 0.88 9.88
C CYS A 366 -18.26 -0.58 10.27
N ASN A 367 -19.27 -0.86 11.06
CA ASN A 367 -19.67 -2.24 11.38
C ASN A 367 -20.68 -2.75 10.34
N ARG A 368 -20.20 -3.09 9.13
CA ARG A 368 -21.04 -3.52 8.01
C ARG A 368 -21.33 -5.01 8.02
N PHE A 369 -20.42 -5.80 8.52
CA PHE A 369 -20.54 -7.24 8.67
C PHE A 369 -19.75 -7.72 9.87
N GLU A 370 -20.16 -8.84 10.43
CA GLU A 370 -19.39 -9.53 11.47
C GLU A 370 -18.25 -10.31 10.79
N PRO A 371 -16.98 -10.04 11.11
CA PRO A 371 -15.87 -10.82 10.56
C PRO A 371 -15.98 -12.29 11.00
N LEU A 372 -15.87 -13.20 10.05
CA LEU A 372 -15.83 -14.62 10.36
C LEU A 372 -14.49 -14.99 11.03
N PRO A 373 -14.53 -15.94 11.99
CA PRO A 373 -13.32 -16.48 12.59
C PRO A 373 -12.31 -16.90 11.53
N GLN A 374 -11.11 -16.33 11.59
CA GLN A 374 -10.02 -16.59 10.66
C GLN A 374 -8.77 -16.99 11.45
N VAL A 375 -8.09 -18.06 11.01
CA VAL A 375 -6.85 -18.53 11.59
C VAL A 375 -5.78 -18.63 10.51
N LEU A 376 -4.65 -17.95 10.72
CA LEU A 376 -3.47 -17.98 9.86
C LEU A 376 -2.30 -18.59 10.63
N LYS A 377 -1.64 -19.61 10.07
CA LYS A 377 -0.39 -20.16 10.57
C LYS A 377 0.68 -20.24 9.49
N ASN A 378 1.92 -20.03 9.90
CA ASN A 378 3.10 -20.12 9.04
C ASN A 378 3.88 -21.40 9.36
N VAL A 379 4.21 -22.18 8.33
CA VAL A 379 5.05 -23.38 8.44
C VAL A 379 6.35 -23.15 7.69
N ARG A 380 7.48 -23.15 8.38
CA ARG A 380 8.82 -23.06 7.77
C ARG A 380 9.24 -24.42 7.21
N TYR A 381 9.92 -24.44 6.08
CA TYR A 381 10.47 -25.65 5.46
C TYR A 381 11.89 -25.42 4.96
N LYS A 382 12.65 -26.50 4.69
CA LYS A 382 14.04 -26.40 4.20
C LYS A 382 14.04 -25.87 2.76
N ASN A 383 14.99 -25.00 2.44
CA ASN A 383 15.19 -24.50 1.08
C ASN A 383 15.31 -25.65 0.07
N GLY A 384 14.52 -25.57 -1.03
CA GLY A 384 14.46 -26.60 -2.06
C GLY A 384 13.45 -27.73 -1.78
N GLY A 385 12.83 -27.78 -0.59
CA GLY A 385 11.73 -28.70 -0.28
C GLY A 385 10.43 -28.31 -0.98
N GLN A 386 9.62 -29.30 -1.31
CA GLN A 386 8.27 -29.12 -1.88
C GLN A 386 7.21 -29.82 -1.00
N PRO A 387 6.97 -29.35 0.24
CA PRO A 387 6.05 -30.04 1.17
C PRO A 387 4.61 -30.16 0.64
N LEU A 388 4.18 -29.22 -0.21
CA LEU A 388 2.84 -29.26 -0.83
C LEU A 388 2.64 -30.41 -1.81
N ASP A 389 3.73 -31.02 -2.29
CA ASP A 389 3.66 -32.20 -3.19
C ASP A 389 3.49 -33.54 -2.42
N ASN A 390 3.67 -33.50 -1.10
CA ASN A 390 3.49 -34.68 -0.25
C ASN A 390 2.03 -35.14 -0.24
N VAL A 391 1.81 -36.46 -0.43
CA VAL A 391 0.48 -37.06 -0.51
C VAL A 391 -0.35 -36.85 0.77
N ALA A 392 0.29 -36.94 1.95
CA ALA A 392 -0.39 -36.74 3.23
C ALA A 392 -0.85 -35.29 3.37
N VAL A 393 -0.03 -34.31 2.93
CA VAL A 393 -0.37 -32.88 2.93
C VAL A 393 -1.55 -32.63 2.00
N ARG A 394 -1.53 -33.13 0.77
CA ARG A 394 -2.64 -32.99 -0.18
C ARG A 394 -3.93 -33.56 0.38
N ARG A 395 -3.87 -34.76 0.99
CA ARG A 395 -5.03 -35.41 1.63
C ARG A 395 -5.58 -34.53 2.80
N ALA A 396 -4.72 -33.98 3.63
CA ALA A 396 -5.14 -33.09 4.72
C ALA A 396 -5.84 -31.83 4.18
N ILE A 397 -5.31 -31.25 3.10
CA ILE A 397 -5.89 -30.08 2.40
C ILE A 397 -7.29 -30.42 1.86
N ASP A 398 -7.44 -31.52 1.14
CA ASP A 398 -8.72 -31.91 0.54
C ASP A 398 -9.76 -32.27 1.61
N THR A 399 -9.33 -32.92 2.68
CA THR A 399 -10.18 -33.19 3.84
C THR A 399 -10.64 -31.90 4.51
N GLY A 400 -9.71 -30.94 4.70
CA GLY A 400 -10.01 -29.62 5.26
C GLY A 400 -11.01 -28.83 4.40
N LYS A 401 -10.82 -28.79 3.08
CA LYS A 401 -11.77 -28.17 2.14
C LYS A 401 -13.16 -28.81 2.23
N SER A 402 -13.22 -30.15 2.27
CA SER A 402 -14.48 -30.88 2.37
C SER A 402 -15.20 -30.60 3.69
N LYS A 403 -14.48 -30.52 4.82
CA LYS A 403 -15.04 -30.21 6.14
C LYS A 403 -15.60 -28.77 6.20
N LEU A 404 -14.90 -27.79 5.62
CA LEU A 404 -15.35 -26.39 5.60
C LEU A 404 -16.54 -26.18 4.64
N GLY A 405 -16.58 -26.91 3.53
CA GLY A 405 -17.67 -26.82 2.55
C GLY A 405 -17.98 -25.39 2.11
N LYS A 406 -19.25 -25.01 2.12
CA LYS A 406 -19.72 -23.67 1.78
C LYS A 406 -19.71 -22.71 2.98
N SER A 407 -19.52 -23.22 4.21
CA SER A 407 -19.52 -22.41 5.43
C SER A 407 -18.16 -21.83 5.77
N GLY A 408 -17.13 -22.15 4.99
CA GLY A 408 -15.78 -21.63 5.20
C GLY A 408 -14.90 -21.71 3.98
N ARG A 409 -13.66 -21.25 4.11
CA ARG A 409 -12.69 -21.14 3.05
C ARG A 409 -11.29 -21.50 3.54
N LEU A 410 -10.49 -22.10 2.66
CA LEU A 410 -9.10 -22.48 2.92
C LEU A 410 -8.18 -21.83 1.87
N VAL A 411 -7.13 -21.16 2.32
CA VAL A 411 -6.08 -20.59 1.47
C VAL A 411 -4.73 -21.11 1.92
N ILE A 412 -4.01 -21.76 1.01
CA ILE A 412 -2.67 -22.28 1.25
C ILE A 412 -1.76 -21.72 0.16
N ARG A 413 -0.68 -21.08 0.56
CA ARG A 413 0.27 -20.50 -0.38
C ARG A 413 1.69 -20.49 0.15
N PRO A 414 2.70 -20.73 -0.71
CA PRO A 414 4.08 -20.44 -0.36
C PRO A 414 4.28 -18.90 -0.23
N SER A 415 5.21 -18.50 0.62
CA SER A 415 5.69 -17.12 0.64
C SER A 415 6.61 -16.89 -0.58
N GLY A 416 6.49 -15.71 -1.20
CA GLY A 416 7.37 -15.35 -2.32
C GLY A 416 8.81 -14.98 -1.90
N THR A 417 9.04 -14.71 -0.61
CA THR A 417 10.31 -14.14 -0.11
C THR A 417 11.00 -15.04 0.92
N GLU A 418 10.30 -15.99 1.53
CA GLU A 418 10.83 -16.85 2.58
C GLU A 418 10.40 -18.31 2.34
N PRO A 419 11.16 -19.30 2.82
CA PRO A 419 10.76 -20.71 2.77
C PRO A 419 9.66 -21.01 3.81
N VAL A 420 8.50 -20.41 3.62
CA VAL A 420 7.34 -20.48 4.51
C VAL A 420 6.08 -20.78 3.69
N ILE A 421 5.29 -21.75 4.13
CA ILE A 421 3.93 -21.96 3.64
C ILE A 421 2.96 -21.32 4.63
N ARG A 422 2.08 -20.49 4.12
CA ARG A 422 1.01 -19.87 4.88
C ARG A 422 -0.28 -20.67 4.71
N VAL A 423 -0.84 -21.09 5.83
CA VAL A 423 -2.10 -21.84 5.91
C VAL A 423 -3.12 -20.95 6.60
N MET A 424 -4.14 -20.54 5.87
CA MET A 424 -5.24 -19.76 6.40
C MET A 424 -6.56 -20.50 6.16
N ALA A 425 -7.39 -20.59 7.18
CA ALA A 425 -8.78 -20.96 7.05
C ALA A 425 -9.67 -19.97 7.79
N GLU A 426 -10.88 -19.82 7.29
CA GLU A 426 -11.94 -19.03 7.91
C GLU A 426 -13.30 -19.68 7.69
N GLY A 427 -14.26 -19.38 8.54
CA GLY A 427 -15.60 -19.96 8.43
C GLY A 427 -16.46 -19.70 9.68
N ASP A 428 -17.72 -20.15 9.63
CA ASP A 428 -18.73 -19.92 10.67
C ASP A 428 -18.38 -20.59 12.01
N ASP A 429 -17.72 -21.75 11.98
CA ASP A 429 -17.34 -22.51 13.18
C ASP A 429 -15.85 -22.34 13.48
N GLU A 430 -15.53 -21.54 14.49
CA GLU A 430 -14.15 -21.28 14.94
C GLU A 430 -13.40 -22.55 15.35
N LYS A 431 -14.08 -23.54 15.97
CA LYS A 431 -13.43 -24.79 16.39
C LYS A 431 -13.05 -25.64 15.17
N LEU A 432 -13.94 -25.68 14.17
CA LEU A 432 -13.67 -26.37 12.92
C LEU A 432 -12.51 -25.71 12.17
N VAL A 433 -12.50 -24.38 12.09
CA VAL A 433 -11.41 -23.60 11.45
C VAL A 433 -10.06 -23.90 12.12
N LYS A 434 -9.99 -23.86 13.46
CA LYS A 434 -8.78 -24.19 14.23
C LYS A 434 -8.32 -25.62 13.99
N THR A 435 -9.24 -26.58 13.96
CA THR A 435 -8.94 -27.98 13.72
C THR A 435 -8.37 -28.19 12.32
N VAL A 436 -9.02 -27.67 11.28
CA VAL A 436 -8.56 -27.78 9.89
C VAL A 436 -7.16 -27.20 9.71
N VAL A 437 -6.90 -26.00 10.25
CA VAL A 437 -5.58 -25.38 10.18
C VAL A 437 -4.54 -26.22 10.91
N SER A 438 -4.87 -26.75 12.10
CA SER A 438 -3.96 -27.58 12.88
C SER A 438 -3.61 -28.90 12.17
N ASP A 439 -4.60 -29.59 11.60
CA ASP A 439 -4.40 -30.85 10.85
C ASP A 439 -3.43 -30.63 9.66
N ILE A 440 -3.64 -29.54 8.90
CA ILE A 440 -2.80 -29.21 7.75
C ILE A 440 -1.39 -28.78 8.17
N VAL A 441 -1.26 -27.95 9.21
CA VAL A 441 0.03 -27.53 9.77
C VAL A 441 0.83 -28.74 10.24
N HIS A 442 0.20 -29.70 10.91
CA HIS A 442 0.87 -30.93 11.37
C HIS A 442 1.40 -31.74 10.17
N ALA A 443 0.55 -32.00 9.17
CA ALA A 443 0.98 -32.70 7.95
C ALA A 443 2.12 -31.99 7.20
N LEU A 444 2.09 -30.64 7.15
CA LEU A 444 3.16 -29.84 6.56
C LEU A 444 4.45 -29.91 7.36
N THR A 445 4.38 -29.88 8.70
CA THR A 445 5.53 -29.97 9.57
C THR A 445 6.23 -31.31 9.44
N ASP A 446 5.46 -32.41 9.41
CA ASP A 446 5.99 -33.76 9.19
C ASP A 446 6.63 -33.92 7.80
N ALA A 447 6.07 -33.28 6.78
CA ALA A 447 6.61 -33.30 5.41
C ALA A 447 7.83 -32.38 5.21
N ALA A 448 8.01 -31.40 6.12
CA ALA A 448 9.11 -30.42 6.08
C ALA A 448 10.34 -30.84 6.90
N ALA A 449 10.19 -31.83 7.80
CA ALA A 449 11.26 -32.43 8.61
C ALA A 449 12.22 -33.25 7.76
#